data_f1bb98e394810ee5f129d4d9de5f4bad
#
_entry.id   f1bb98e394810ee5f129d4d9de5f4bad
#
_cell.length_a   1.000
_cell.length_b   1.000
_cell.length_c   1.000
_cell.angle_alpha   90.00
_cell.angle_beta   90.00
_cell.angle_gamma   90.00
#
_symmetry.space_group_name_H-M   'P 1'
#
loop_
_entity.id
_entity.type
_entity.pdbx_description
1 polymer ?
#
loop_
_entity_poly.entity_id
_entity_poly.type
_entity_poly.pdbx_seq_one_letter_code
_entity_poly.pdbx_strand_id
1 'polypeptide(L)'
;MRELTSAGLEFLRERHLATLSTLAPWGGIHAVPVGFAFGGGILRIITSGDSQKVRNILRSETATISQLDGADWITFQGAASVHSDPEAVAEAVALYAVRYRQPRENPRRVAIHIAPQRLMGSARMVAR
;
A
#
# COMPACT_ATOMS: atom_id res chain seq x y z
N MET A 1 6.23 -15.67 -7.82
CA MET A 1 5.02 -14.92 -7.44
C MET A 1 4.04 -14.92 -8.61
N ARG A 2 2.76 -14.93 -8.36
CA ARG A 2 1.73 -14.78 -9.38
C ARG A 2 1.83 -13.41 -10.06
N GLU A 3 1.19 -13.29 -11.21
CA GLU A 3 1.21 -12.05 -11.99
C GLU A 3 -0.17 -11.40 -12.04
N LEU A 4 -0.19 -10.09 -12.11
CA LEU A 4 -1.40 -9.32 -12.37
C LEU A 4 -1.84 -9.50 -13.82
N THR A 5 -3.14 -9.68 -14.03
CA THR A 5 -3.73 -9.60 -15.37
C THR A 5 -3.83 -8.14 -15.83
N SER A 6 -4.19 -7.91 -17.09
CA SER A 6 -4.49 -6.54 -17.55
C SER A 6 -5.62 -5.91 -16.74
N ALA A 7 -6.64 -6.69 -16.40
CA ALA A 7 -7.73 -6.21 -15.53
C ALA A 7 -7.24 -5.89 -14.12
N GLY A 8 -6.31 -6.69 -13.58
CA GLY A 8 -5.69 -6.43 -12.29
C GLY A 8 -4.88 -5.15 -12.29
N LEU A 9 -4.09 -4.89 -13.33
CA LEU A 9 -3.35 -3.63 -13.47
C LEU A 9 -4.28 -2.43 -13.54
N GLU A 10 -5.37 -2.53 -14.29
CA GLU A 10 -6.36 -1.45 -14.37
C GLU A 10 -7.04 -1.20 -13.02
N PHE A 11 -7.37 -2.27 -12.30
CA PHE A 11 -7.95 -2.18 -10.96
C PHE A 11 -7.06 -1.41 -9.98
N LEU A 12 -5.74 -1.53 -10.11
CA LEU A 12 -4.78 -0.79 -9.29
C LEU A 12 -4.61 0.67 -9.73
N ARG A 13 -4.97 1.01 -10.97
CA ARG A 13 -4.93 2.38 -11.47
C ARG A 13 -6.19 3.17 -11.12
N GLU A 14 -7.35 2.52 -11.10
CA GLU A 14 -8.62 3.14 -10.76
C GLU A 14 -8.63 3.55 -9.28
N ARG A 15 -9.43 4.58 -8.96
CA ARG A 15 -9.52 5.10 -7.60
C ARG A 15 -10.27 4.14 -6.69
N HIS A 16 -9.54 3.44 -5.84
CA HIS A 16 -10.09 2.56 -4.81
C HIS A 16 -9.32 2.74 -3.51
N LEU A 17 -10.01 2.63 -2.38
CA LEU A 17 -9.35 2.52 -1.08
C LEU A 17 -9.03 1.05 -0.81
N ALA A 18 -8.07 0.85 0.09
CA ALA A 18 -7.61 -0.48 0.48
C ALA A 18 -7.50 -0.55 2.00
N THR A 19 -7.33 -1.76 2.52
CA THR A 19 -7.04 -2.00 3.92
C THR A 19 -5.58 -2.38 4.08
N LEU A 20 -4.86 -1.63 4.91
CA LEU A 20 -3.50 -1.96 5.31
C LEU A 20 -3.53 -2.66 6.65
N SER A 21 -2.96 -3.87 6.71
CA SER A 21 -2.87 -4.68 7.90
C SER A 21 -1.42 -4.82 8.34
N THR A 22 -1.14 -4.52 9.59
CA THR A 22 0.19 -4.60 10.20
C THR A 22 0.09 -5.26 11.57
N LEU A 23 1.21 -5.79 12.06
CA LEU A 23 1.28 -6.43 13.37
C LEU A 23 1.35 -5.39 14.48
N ALA A 24 0.38 -5.43 15.39
CA ALA A 24 0.32 -4.51 16.52
C ALA A 24 1.21 -4.99 17.68
N PRO A 25 1.67 -4.07 18.58
CA PRO A 25 2.51 -4.44 19.72
C PRO A 25 1.86 -5.45 20.68
N TRP A 26 0.53 -5.43 20.75
CA TRP A 26 -0.23 -6.34 21.63
C TRP A 26 -0.51 -7.71 21.04
N GLY A 27 0.08 -8.03 19.86
CA GLY A 27 -0.05 -9.34 19.20
C GLY A 27 -1.24 -9.47 18.27
N GLY A 28 -2.10 -8.45 18.18
CA GLY A 28 -3.24 -8.42 17.27
C GLY A 28 -2.88 -7.83 15.91
N ILE A 29 -3.86 -7.76 15.03
CA ILE A 29 -3.73 -7.15 13.71
C ILE A 29 -4.33 -5.75 13.75
N HIS A 30 -3.53 -4.76 13.37
CA HIS A 30 -3.98 -3.38 13.18
C HIS A 30 -4.36 -3.21 11.71
N ALA A 31 -5.63 -2.92 11.43
CA ALA A 31 -6.15 -2.80 10.07
C ALA A 31 -6.84 -1.45 9.90
N VAL A 32 -6.39 -0.67 8.92
CA VAL A 32 -6.90 0.68 8.66
C VAL A 32 -7.06 0.91 7.16
N PRO A 33 -8.05 1.76 6.75
CA PRO A 33 -8.18 2.12 5.34
C PRO A 33 -7.05 3.06 4.93
N VAL A 34 -6.56 2.86 3.72
CA VAL A 34 -5.50 3.68 3.11
C VAL A 34 -5.76 3.84 1.61
N GLY A 35 -5.14 4.87 1.03
CA GLY A 35 -4.91 4.93 -0.40
C GLY A 35 -3.48 4.49 -0.68
N PHE A 36 -3.26 3.76 -1.77
CA PHE A 36 -1.91 3.37 -2.17
C PHE A 36 -1.74 3.52 -3.67
N ALA A 37 -0.49 3.66 -4.10
CA ALA A 37 -0.13 3.69 -5.51
C ALA A 37 0.86 2.57 -5.81
N PHE A 38 0.66 1.89 -6.94
CA PHE A 38 1.55 0.84 -7.43
C PHE A 38 2.34 1.38 -8.61
N GLY A 39 3.66 1.35 -8.50
CA GLY A 39 4.53 1.79 -9.57
C GLY A 39 5.94 1.23 -9.39
N GLY A 40 6.57 0.81 -10.50
CA GLY A 40 7.90 0.24 -10.45
C GLY A 40 8.00 -1.02 -9.60
N GLY A 41 6.92 -1.78 -9.48
CA GLY A 41 6.88 -3.00 -8.66
C GLY A 41 6.79 -2.76 -7.16
N ILE A 42 6.58 -1.55 -6.72
CA ILE A 42 6.49 -1.16 -5.31
C ILE A 42 5.12 -0.55 -5.02
N LEU A 43 4.55 -0.92 -3.87
CA LEU A 43 3.35 -0.28 -3.34
C LEU A 43 3.78 0.85 -2.41
N ARG A 44 3.21 2.05 -2.60
CA ARG A 44 3.55 3.21 -1.79
C ARG A 44 2.32 3.78 -1.12
N ILE A 45 2.46 4.11 0.17
CA ILE A 45 1.43 4.75 0.98
C ILE A 45 2.04 6.00 1.58
N ILE A 46 1.31 7.11 1.57
CA ILE A 46 1.72 8.32 2.27
C ILE A 46 0.93 8.43 3.58
N THR A 47 1.59 8.81 4.65
CA THR A 47 0.98 8.92 5.98
C THR A 47 1.84 9.80 6.89
N SER A 48 1.32 10.11 8.07
CA SER A 48 2.09 10.82 9.10
C SER A 48 3.07 9.88 9.78
N GLY A 49 4.28 10.38 10.03
CA GLY A 49 5.37 9.59 10.62
C GLY A 49 5.11 9.12 12.05
N ASP A 50 4.14 9.71 12.76
CA ASP A 50 3.77 9.36 14.13
C ASP A 50 2.57 8.39 14.20
N SER A 51 2.09 7.88 13.06
CA SER A 51 0.95 6.96 13.04
C SER A 51 1.28 5.57 13.57
N GLN A 52 0.25 4.86 14.05
CA GLN A 52 0.43 3.50 14.57
C GLN A 52 0.94 2.53 13.50
N LYS A 53 0.45 2.65 12.26
CA LYS A 53 0.91 1.78 11.16
C LYS A 53 2.40 1.95 10.88
N VAL A 54 2.92 3.17 11.00
CA VAL A 54 4.36 3.43 10.85
C VAL A 54 5.15 2.74 11.97
N ARG A 55 4.73 2.91 13.23
CA ARG A 55 5.40 2.25 14.36
C ARG A 55 5.38 0.73 14.23
N ASN A 56 4.26 0.18 13.76
CA ASN A 56 4.13 -1.26 13.55
C ASN A 56 5.12 -1.76 12.48
N ILE A 57 5.23 -1.04 11.36
CA ILE A 57 6.14 -1.41 10.27
C ILE A 57 7.60 -1.26 10.69
N LEU A 58 7.94 -0.21 11.43
CA LEU A 58 9.32 -0.05 11.94
C LEU A 58 9.75 -1.23 12.81
N ARG A 59 8.81 -1.84 13.53
CA ARG A 59 9.10 -2.98 14.41
C ARG A 59 9.09 -4.32 13.67
N SER A 60 8.09 -4.56 12.81
CA SER A 60 7.85 -5.89 12.22
C SER A 60 8.33 -6.04 10.79
N GLU A 61 8.50 -4.94 10.07
CA GLU A 61 8.98 -4.91 8.68
C GLU A 61 8.13 -5.72 7.69
N THR A 62 6.86 -5.92 8.00
CA THR A 62 5.92 -6.66 7.14
C THR A 62 4.56 -5.97 7.11
N ALA A 63 3.85 -6.11 5.99
CA ALA A 63 2.52 -5.58 5.84
C ALA A 63 1.74 -6.32 4.77
N THR A 64 0.43 -6.27 4.88
CA THR A 64 -0.50 -6.79 3.88
C THR A 64 -1.44 -5.66 3.49
N ILE A 65 -1.68 -5.51 2.20
CA ILE A 65 -2.63 -4.53 1.67
C ILE A 65 -3.64 -5.23 0.77
N SER A 66 -4.92 -4.95 0.99
CA SER A 66 -6.01 -5.60 0.26
C SER A 66 -7.01 -4.58 -0.26
N GLN A 67 -7.31 -4.65 -1.54
CA GLN A 67 -8.28 -3.82 -2.23
C GLN A 67 -9.44 -4.68 -2.70
N LEU A 68 -10.66 -4.22 -2.46
CA LEU A 68 -11.87 -4.96 -2.76
C LEU A 68 -12.90 -4.04 -3.44
N ASP A 69 -13.51 -4.51 -4.51
CA ASP A 69 -14.66 -3.87 -5.14
C ASP A 69 -15.60 -4.96 -5.69
N GLY A 70 -16.73 -5.16 -5.01
CA GLY A 70 -17.64 -6.25 -5.36
C GLY A 70 -16.96 -7.61 -5.21
N ALA A 71 -16.95 -8.40 -6.28
CA ALA A 71 -16.30 -9.70 -6.31
C ALA A 71 -14.81 -9.64 -6.69
N ASP A 72 -14.34 -8.49 -7.13
CA ASP A 72 -12.94 -8.30 -7.52
C ASP A 72 -12.10 -7.90 -6.31
N TRP A 73 -10.96 -8.54 -6.15
CA TRP A 73 -10.04 -8.19 -5.08
C TRP A 73 -8.60 -8.54 -5.44
N ILE A 74 -7.68 -7.79 -4.86
CA ILE A 74 -6.23 -8.02 -4.96
C ILE A 74 -5.64 -7.81 -3.56
N THR A 75 -4.78 -8.71 -3.15
CA THR A 75 -4.04 -8.62 -1.89
C THR A 75 -2.56 -8.82 -2.14
N PHE A 76 -1.75 -7.89 -1.66
CA PHE A 76 -0.30 -8.01 -1.61
C PHE A 76 0.17 -8.19 -0.18
N GLN A 77 1.14 -9.05 0.01
CA GLN A 77 1.90 -9.15 1.26
C GLN A 77 3.37 -9.01 0.91
N GLY A 78 4.10 -8.27 1.70
CA GLY A 78 5.52 -8.11 1.45
C GLY A 78 6.29 -7.41 2.56
N ALA A 79 7.59 -7.22 2.29
CA ALA A 79 8.47 -6.47 3.16
C ALA A 79 8.09 -4.99 3.13
N ALA A 80 7.92 -4.42 4.31
CA ALA A 80 7.50 -3.04 4.47
C ALA A 80 8.59 -2.21 5.12
N SER A 81 8.76 -0.98 4.63
CA SER A 81 9.75 -0.04 5.13
C SER A 81 9.19 1.38 5.14
N VAL A 82 9.78 2.23 5.97
CA VAL A 82 9.37 3.63 6.12
C VAL A 82 10.49 4.53 5.60
N HIS A 83 10.12 5.49 4.77
CA HIS A 83 11.06 6.42 4.14
C HIS A 83 10.65 7.85 4.47
N SER A 84 11.57 8.61 5.04
CA SER A 84 11.37 10.02 5.41
C SER A 84 12.18 11.00 4.55
N ASP A 85 13.05 10.49 3.67
CA ASP A 85 13.83 11.35 2.78
C ASP A 85 12.93 12.10 1.79
N PRO A 86 13.23 13.37 1.51
CA PRO A 86 12.35 14.20 0.66
C PRO A 86 12.06 13.63 -0.72
N GLU A 87 13.03 12.95 -1.34
CA GLU A 87 12.84 12.36 -2.67
C GLU A 87 11.82 11.23 -2.67
N ALA A 88 11.93 10.30 -1.71
CA ALA A 88 10.99 9.19 -1.58
C ALA A 88 9.59 9.68 -1.25
N VAL A 89 9.46 10.66 -0.37
CA VAL A 89 8.17 11.26 -0.03
C VAL A 89 7.56 11.96 -1.24
N ALA A 90 8.34 12.75 -1.98
CA ALA A 90 7.86 13.46 -3.18
C ALA A 90 7.38 12.50 -4.27
N GLU A 91 8.11 11.40 -4.48
CA GLU A 91 7.72 10.37 -5.45
C GLU A 91 6.39 9.70 -5.04
N ALA A 92 6.25 9.35 -3.77
CA ALA A 92 5.03 8.75 -3.26
C ALA A 92 3.84 9.70 -3.37
N VAL A 93 4.03 10.98 -3.08
CA VAL A 93 3.00 12.03 -3.23
C VAL A 93 2.58 12.15 -4.69
N ALA A 94 3.53 12.17 -5.62
CA ALA A 94 3.23 12.31 -7.05
C ALA A 94 2.39 11.13 -7.56
N LEU A 95 2.75 9.91 -7.19
CA LEU A 95 2.00 8.70 -7.56
C LEU A 95 0.61 8.67 -6.92
N TYR A 96 0.50 9.07 -5.66
CA TYR A 96 -0.78 9.20 -4.97
C TYR A 96 -1.69 10.20 -5.68
N ALA A 97 -1.17 11.36 -6.06
CA ALA A 97 -1.95 12.42 -6.70
C ALA A 97 -2.53 11.97 -8.05
N VAL A 98 -1.81 11.14 -8.80
CA VAL A 98 -2.30 10.60 -10.07
C VAL A 98 -3.52 9.69 -9.86
N ARG A 99 -3.50 8.87 -8.82
CA ARG A 99 -4.57 7.89 -8.56
C ARG A 99 -5.77 8.51 -7.83
N TYR A 100 -5.50 9.44 -6.92
CA TYR A 100 -6.50 10.04 -6.03
C TYR A 100 -6.64 11.53 -6.28
N ARG A 101 -5.83 12.33 -5.58
CA ARG A 101 -5.79 13.79 -5.68
C ARG A 101 -4.52 14.30 -4.99
N GLN A 102 -4.19 15.56 -5.23
CA GLN A 102 -3.12 16.21 -4.51
C GLN A 102 -3.43 16.24 -3.01
N PRO A 103 -2.58 15.63 -2.16
CA PRO A 103 -2.82 15.63 -0.72
C PRO A 103 -2.53 16.99 -0.11
N ARG A 104 -3.08 17.25 1.08
CA ARG A 104 -2.75 18.45 1.87
C ARG A 104 -1.28 18.39 2.29
N GLU A 105 -0.68 19.55 2.52
CA GLU A 105 0.65 19.61 3.09
C GLU A 105 0.69 18.95 4.47
N ASN A 106 1.73 18.17 4.71
CA ASN A 106 1.96 17.52 6.00
C ASN A 106 3.47 17.42 6.22
N PRO A 107 4.06 18.26 7.09
CA PRO A 107 5.50 18.26 7.33
C PRO A 107 6.00 16.97 8.01
N ARG A 108 5.12 16.16 8.59
CA ARG A 108 5.46 14.87 9.20
C ARG A 108 5.26 13.70 8.23
N ARG A 109 4.95 13.99 6.97
CA ARG A 109 4.67 12.94 6.00
C ARG A 109 5.88 12.06 5.76
N VAL A 110 5.61 10.75 5.77
CA VAL A 110 6.56 9.71 5.35
C VAL A 110 5.91 8.87 4.26
N ALA A 111 6.72 8.10 3.55
CA ALA A 111 6.26 7.11 2.60
C ALA A 111 6.49 5.71 3.18
N ILE A 112 5.46 4.86 3.13
CA ILE A 112 5.60 3.44 3.38
C ILE A 112 5.80 2.78 2.02
N HIS A 113 6.85 1.96 1.89
CA HIS A 113 7.05 1.09 0.73
C HIS A 113 6.74 -0.34 1.12
N ILE A 114 6.02 -1.05 0.25
CA ILE A 114 5.83 -2.49 0.38
C ILE A 114 6.39 -3.14 -0.88
N ALA A 115 7.42 -3.97 -0.70
CA ALA A 115 7.99 -4.78 -1.77
C ALA A 115 7.22 -6.11 -1.80
N PRO A 116 6.41 -6.37 -2.85
CA PRO A 116 5.53 -7.55 -2.86
C PRO A 116 6.33 -8.85 -2.83
N GLN A 117 5.90 -9.77 -1.96
CA GLN A 117 6.43 -11.13 -1.86
C GLN A 117 5.35 -12.15 -2.21
N ARG A 118 4.09 -11.83 -1.95
CA ARG A 118 2.93 -12.65 -2.29
C ARG A 118 1.85 -11.80 -2.93
N LEU A 119 1.21 -12.37 -3.94
CA LEU A 119 0.09 -11.76 -4.63
C LEU A 119 -1.07 -12.76 -4.67
N MET A 120 -2.23 -12.33 -4.19
CA MET A 120 -3.47 -13.09 -4.21
C MET A 120 -4.57 -12.23 -4.80
N GLY A 121 -5.57 -12.85 -5.38
CA GLY A 121 -6.70 -12.11 -5.91
C GLY A 121 -7.73 -13.02 -6.58
N SER A 122 -8.85 -12.41 -6.95
CA SER A 122 -9.86 -13.09 -7.76
C SER A 122 -9.26 -13.47 -9.12
N ALA A 123 -9.81 -14.52 -9.75
CA ALA A 123 -9.27 -15.09 -10.97
C ALA A 123 -9.16 -14.08 -12.12
N ARG A 124 -10.02 -13.07 -12.13
CA ARG A 124 -10.01 -12.00 -13.13
C ARG A 124 -8.82 -11.05 -12.95
N MET A 125 -8.32 -10.91 -11.73
CA MET A 125 -7.30 -9.93 -11.36
C MET A 125 -5.89 -10.48 -11.36
N VAL A 126 -5.74 -11.77 -11.03
CA VAL A 126 -4.44 -12.42 -10.81
C VAL A 126 -4.37 -13.71 -11.59
N ALA A 127 -3.36 -13.84 -12.44
CA ALA A 127 -3.09 -15.07 -13.19
C ALA A 127 -2.44 -16.12 -12.28
N ARG A 128 -2.78 -17.35 -12.54
CA ARG A 128 -2.22 -18.50 -11.82
C ARG A 128 -0.94 -19.01 -12.48
#